data_b1f72ae0fd22c4d75480e4a0f03fc827
#
_entry.id   b1f72ae0fd22c4d75480e4a0f03fc827
#
_cell.length_a   1.000
_cell.length_b   1.000
_cell.length_c   1.000
_cell.angle_alpha   90.00
_cell.angle_beta   90.00
_cell.angle_gamma   90.00
#
_symmetry.space_group_name_H-M   'P 1'
#
loop_
_entity.id
_entity.type
_entity.pdbx_description
1 polymer ?
#
loop_
_entity_poly.entity_id
_entity_poly.type
_entity_poly.pdbx_seq_one_letter_code
_entity_poly.pdbx_strand_id
1 'polypeptide(L)'
;MTSTTPFRYQGADGVPLAAFRWATSDPPRAILQLAHGAGEHAGRYREPLAPVLAAGFAVYAADHRGHGLTSGMSHLGDFGPGGAPACVADMAELSKLARAENPGLPLVLIGHSMGAMFAQAYLLEHSGLIDALVLSGTTGPGPRLPGGPNSIFPNPRTAYDWLSRDEAEVDKYIADPLCGIQFSEASMASFVALRSRELSVEALAGVKRGLPVYVFVGDEDPINRRLEGLEPLIAAYRGAGLSVTLKAYPGGRHEMLNETNREDVVRDLLAWLEAHT
;
A
#
# COMPACT_ATOMS: atom_id res chain seq x y z
N MET A 1 1.02 20.49 16.11
CA MET A 1 1.77 19.26 16.45
C MET A 1 0.97 18.08 15.93
N THR A 2 1.57 17.20 15.15
CA THR A 2 0.88 15.99 14.66
C THR A 2 0.73 14.97 15.79
N SER A 3 -0.50 14.54 16.08
CA SER A 3 -0.74 13.43 17.02
C SER A 3 -0.16 12.13 16.43
N THR A 4 0.50 11.34 17.25
CA THR A 4 1.17 10.09 16.85
C THR A 4 0.75 8.89 17.69
N THR A 5 -0.25 9.08 18.55
CA THR A 5 -0.67 8.00 19.44
C THR A 5 -1.41 6.94 18.63
N PRO A 6 -0.97 5.67 18.66
CA PRO A 6 -1.73 4.60 18.04
C PRO A 6 -3.07 4.43 18.76
N PHE A 7 -4.09 4.09 17.99
CA PHE A 7 -5.40 3.70 18.52
C PHE A 7 -5.75 2.28 18.03
N ARG A 8 -6.81 1.71 18.59
CA ARG A 8 -7.33 0.44 18.11
C ARG A 8 -8.73 0.60 17.54
N TYR A 9 -9.00 -0.10 16.44
CA TYR A 9 -10.34 -0.21 15.86
C TYR A 9 -10.69 -1.69 15.70
N GLN A 10 -11.97 -1.98 15.52
CA GLN A 10 -12.45 -3.33 15.31
C GLN A 10 -12.38 -3.67 13.82
N GLY A 11 -11.66 -4.72 13.48
CA GLY A 11 -11.68 -5.31 12.14
C GLY A 11 -13.03 -5.93 11.82
N ALA A 12 -13.19 -6.42 10.59
CA ALA A 12 -14.46 -6.91 10.06
C ALA A 12 -15.07 -8.08 10.86
N ASP A 13 -14.24 -8.88 11.52
CA ASP A 13 -14.65 -10.00 12.39
C ASP A 13 -14.50 -9.70 13.89
N GLY A 14 -14.32 -8.42 14.25
CA GLY A 14 -14.16 -7.97 15.62
C GLY A 14 -12.75 -8.12 16.20
N VAL A 15 -11.75 -8.48 15.40
CA VAL A 15 -10.36 -8.50 15.85
C VAL A 15 -9.86 -7.07 16.06
N PRO A 16 -9.24 -6.74 17.22
CA PRO A 16 -8.73 -5.41 17.47
C PRO A 16 -7.42 -5.16 16.70
N LEU A 17 -7.41 -4.17 15.82
CA LEU A 17 -6.30 -3.79 14.97
C LEU A 17 -5.69 -2.47 15.44
N ALA A 18 -4.37 -2.37 15.42
CA ALA A 18 -3.65 -1.14 15.72
C ALA A 18 -3.62 -0.23 14.47
N ALA A 19 -3.88 1.04 14.68
CA ALA A 19 -3.81 2.05 13.63
C ALA A 19 -3.24 3.36 14.16
N PHE A 20 -2.80 4.20 13.25
CA PHE A 20 -2.34 5.56 13.50
C PHE A 20 -3.25 6.54 12.78
N ARG A 21 -3.47 7.69 13.41
CA ARG A 21 -4.05 8.85 12.77
C ARG A 21 -3.04 9.98 12.86
N TRP A 22 -2.58 10.44 11.71
CA TRP A 22 -1.69 11.59 11.59
C TRP A 22 -2.44 12.73 10.93
N ALA A 23 -2.52 13.86 11.61
CA ALA A 23 -3.17 15.06 11.09
C ALA A 23 -2.47 16.29 11.67
N THR A 24 -2.60 17.41 10.99
CA THR A 24 -2.23 18.72 11.51
C THR A 24 -3.28 19.23 12.50
N SER A 25 -3.04 20.37 13.14
CA SER A 25 -4.02 21.02 14.02
C SER A 25 -5.19 21.62 13.26
N ASP A 26 -5.01 21.91 11.97
CA ASP A 26 -6.05 22.48 11.13
C ASP A 26 -7.00 21.39 10.61
N PRO A 27 -8.27 21.72 10.30
CA PRO A 27 -9.19 20.78 9.70
C PRO A 27 -8.60 20.20 8.40
N PRO A 28 -8.65 18.86 8.21
CA PRO A 28 -8.10 18.27 7.02
C PRO A 28 -8.93 18.60 5.78
N ARG A 29 -8.27 18.65 4.62
CA ARG A 29 -8.93 18.83 3.32
C ARG A 29 -9.36 17.51 2.67
N ALA A 30 -8.67 16.43 2.98
CA ALA A 30 -8.89 15.09 2.45
C ALA A 30 -8.30 14.03 3.38
N ILE A 31 -8.69 12.78 3.15
CA ILE A 31 -8.22 11.61 3.87
C ILE A 31 -7.30 10.80 2.96
N LEU A 32 -6.13 10.40 3.47
CA LEU A 32 -5.27 9.40 2.85
C LEU A 32 -5.26 8.16 3.75
N GLN A 33 -5.81 7.05 3.27
CA GLN A 33 -5.73 5.77 3.97
C GLN A 33 -4.58 4.95 3.41
N LEU A 34 -3.65 4.53 4.27
CA LEU A 34 -2.46 3.76 3.91
C LEU A 34 -2.62 2.27 4.22
N ALA A 35 -2.29 1.44 3.23
CA ALA A 35 -2.09 0.00 3.33
C ALA A 35 -0.62 -0.32 3.05
N HIS A 36 0.14 -0.72 4.07
CA HIS A 36 1.58 -0.99 4.00
C HIS A 36 1.92 -2.33 3.33
N GLY A 37 3.20 -2.56 3.03
CA GLY A 37 3.70 -3.76 2.34
C GLY A 37 3.89 -4.97 3.25
N ALA A 38 4.38 -6.06 2.65
CA ALA A 38 4.70 -7.29 3.35
C ALA A 38 5.97 -7.13 4.21
N GLY A 39 5.93 -7.63 5.44
CA GLY A 39 7.10 -7.63 6.31
C GLY A 39 7.55 -6.24 6.74
N GLU A 40 6.61 -5.31 6.89
CA GLU A 40 6.81 -3.97 7.39
C GLU A 40 5.61 -3.51 8.24
N HIS A 41 5.51 -2.24 8.58
CA HIS A 41 4.40 -1.68 9.37
C HIS A 41 4.12 -0.22 9.00
N ALA A 42 2.93 0.25 9.38
CA ALA A 42 2.44 1.59 9.05
C ALA A 42 3.37 2.72 9.54
N GLY A 43 4.04 2.54 10.67
CA GLY A 43 4.92 3.56 11.26
C GLY A 43 6.05 4.06 10.35
N ARG A 44 6.51 3.23 9.40
CA ARG A 44 7.57 3.58 8.43
C ARG A 44 7.16 4.71 7.48
N TYR A 45 5.88 4.95 7.31
CA TYR A 45 5.36 5.92 6.34
C TYR A 45 5.17 7.33 6.88
N ARG A 46 5.31 7.52 8.20
CA ARG A 46 5.09 8.83 8.81
C ARG A 46 6.06 9.90 8.30
N GLU A 47 7.34 9.56 8.20
CA GLU A 47 8.37 10.47 7.71
C GLU A 47 8.22 10.74 6.21
N PRO A 48 8.13 9.73 5.32
CA PRO A 48 7.93 9.95 3.89
C PRO A 48 6.66 10.73 3.55
N LEU A 49 5.57 10.55 4.31
CA LEU A 49 4.31 11.26 4.08
C LEU A 49 4.19 12.60 4.84
N ALA A 50 5.25 13.07 5.49
CA ALA A 50 5.22 14.36 6.18
C ALA A 50 4.82 15.55 5.28
N PRO A 51 5.25 15.64 4.01
CA PRO A 51 4.79 16.69 3.10
C PRO A 51 3.29 16.60 2.77
N VAL A 52 2.73 15.39 2.68
CA VAL A 52 1.29 15.17 2.45
C VAL A 52 0.49 15.63 3.68
N LEU A 53 0.98 15.36 4.89
CA LEU A 53 0.41 15.87 6.12
C LEU A 53 0.47 17.41 6.17
N ALA A 54 1.60 18.00 5.80
CA ALA A 54 1.77 19.45 5.76
C ALA A 54 0.82 20.13 4.76
N ALA A 55 0.43 19.42 3.70
CA ALA A 55 -0.55 19.89 2.71
C ALA A 55 -2.01 19.73 3.18
N GLY A 56 -2.25 19.33 4.45
CA GLY A 56 -3.58 19.28 5.06
C GLY A 56 -4.32 17.96 4.86
N PHE A 57 -3.65 16.86 4.54
CA PHE A 57 -4.26 15.53 4.51
C PHE A 57 -4.27 14.91 5.91
N ALA A 58 -5.38 14.28 6.30
CA ALA A 58 -5.40 13.35 7.44
C ALA A 58 -5.00 11.96 6.97
N VAL A 59 -3.97 11.36 7.56
CA VAL A 59 -3.52 10.02 7.20
C VAL A 59 -4.00 9.00 8.23
N TYR A 60 -4.70 7.97 7.77
CA TYR A 60 -5.11 6.80 8.52
C TYR A 60 -4.30 5.59 8.06
N ALA A 61 -3.54 4.99 8.95
CA ALA A 61 -2.62 3.91 8.62
C ALA A 61 -2.75 2.79 9.66
N ALA A 62 -3.23 1.62 9.26
CA ALA A 62 -3.31 0.46 10.15
C ALA A 62 -2.14 -0.50 9.91
N ASP A 63 -1.70 -1.15 10.97
CA ASP A 63 -0.89 -2.36 10.85
C ASP A 63 -1.80 -3.53 10.50
N HIS A 64 -1.56 -4.16 9.35
CA HIS A 64 -2.32 -5.33 8.92
C HIS A 64 -2.19 -6.49 9.92
N ARG A 65 -3.12 -7.45 9.88
CA ARG A 65 -2.96 -8.72 10.60
C ARG A 65 -1.60 -9.33 10.27
N GLY A 66 -0.95 -9.94 11.23
CA GLY A 66 0.40 -10.48 11.08
C GLY A 66 1.51 -9.43 11.07
N HIS A 67 1.22 -8.16 11.33
CA HIS A 67 2.21 -7.08 11.24
C HIS A 67 2.14 -6.12 12.43
N GLY A 68 3.26 -5.43 12.67
CA GLY A 68 3.40 -4.30 13.55
C GLY A 68 2.77 -4.45 14.91
N LEU A 69 2.10 -3.40 15.39
CA LEU A 69 1.44 -3.37 16.70
C LEU A 69 0.12 -4.15 16.75
N THR A 70 -0.45 -4.51 15.61
CA THR A 70 -1.64 -5.39 15.55
C THR A 70 -1.32 -6.76 16.09
N SER A 71 -0.21 -7.35 15.69
CA SER A 71 0.19 -8.71 16.07
C SER A 71 1.19 -8.76 17.20
N GLY A 72 1.95 -7.67 17.43
CA GLY A 72 3.09 -7.69 18.32
C GLY A 72 4.11 -8.76 17.87
N MET A 73 5.13 -8.99 18.67
CA MET A 73 6.23 -9.90 18.31
C MET A 73 5.84 -11.39 18.23
N SER A 74 4.76 -11.79 18.88
CA SER A 74 4.39 -13.20 19.03
C SER A 74 3.59 -13.78 17.85
N HIS A 75 2.99 -12.94 17.03
CA HIS A 75 2.09 -13.35 15.93
C HIS A 75 2.46 -12.70 14.59
N LEU A 76 3.73 -12.27 14.43
CA LEU A 76 4.21 -11.75 13.16
C LEU A 76 4.10 -12.81 12.07
N GLY A 77 3.60 -12.38 10.90
CA GLY A 77 3.43 -13.23 9.73
C GLY A 77 2.15 -14.07 9.71
N ASP A 78 1.28 -13.96 10.74
CA ASP A 78 0.02 -14.69 10.79
C ASP A 78 -1.20 -13.78 10.60
N PHE A 79 -1.91 -13.94 9.48
CA PHE A 79 -3.15 -13.21 9.20
C PHE A 79 -4.37 -13.73 9.98
N GLY A 80 -4.20 -14.85 10.69
CA GLY A 80 -5.29 -15.51 11.39
C GLY A 80 -6.26 -16.26 10.45
N PRO A 81 -7.38 -16.80 11.00
CA PRO A 81 -8.28 -17.70 10.26
C PRO A 81 -8.89 -17.10 9.00
N GLY A 82 -9.12 -15.78 8.96
CA GLY A 82 -9.70 -15.08 7.81
C GLY A 82 -8.71 -14.84 6.67
N GLY A 83 -7.41 -15.01 6.91
CA GLY A 83 -6.36 -14.85 5.90
C GLY A 83 -6.32 -13.46 5.25
N ALA A 84 -5.78 -13.39 4.04
CA ALA A 84 -5.66 -12.15 3.28
C ALA A 84 -7.03 -11.47 2.96
N PRO A 85 -8.14 -12.18 2.70
CA PRO A 85 -9.45 -11.55 2.56
C PRO A 85 -9.89 -10.76 3.80
N ALA A 86 -9.58 -11.25 5.01
CA ALA A 86 -9.88 -10.50 6.22
C ALA A 86 -9.08 -9.21 6.33
N CYS A 87 -7.81 -9.20 5.89
CA CYS A 87 -7.02 -7.95 5.82
C CYS A 87 -7.68 -6.91 4.90
N VAL A 88 -8.24 -7.33 3.78
CA VAL A 88 -8.97 -6.44 2.86
C VAL A 88 -10.25 -5.89 3.50
N ALA A 89 -11.02 -6.76 4.16
CA ALA A 89 -12.23 -6.34 4.88
C ALA A 89 -11.92 -5.37 6.03
N ASP A 90 -10.82 -5.58 6.75
CA ASP A 90 -10.35 -4.65 7.80
C ASP A 90 -10.01 -3.26 7.25
N MET A 91 -9.43 -3.19 6.04
CA MET A 91 -9.18 -1.92 5.38
C MET A 91 -10.50 -1.17 5.12
N ALA A 92 -11.58 -1.89 4.79
CA ALA A 92 -12.90 -1.28 4.60
C ALA A 92 -13.48 -0.75 5.92
N GLU A 93 -13.27 -1.44 7.05
CA GLU A 93 -13.67 -0.92 8.36
C GLU A 93 -12.90 0.36 8.73
N LEU A 94 -11.60 0.42 8.43
CA LEU A 94 -10.82 1.65 8.62
C LEU A 94 -11.33 2.79 7.72
N SER A 95 -11.70 2.50 6.47
CA SER A 95 -12.30 3.50 5.57
C SER A 95 -13.60 4.07 6.12
N LYS A 96 -14.48 3.20 6.64
CA LYS A 96 -15.75 3.63 7.29
C LYS A 96 -15.48 4.50 8.50
N LEU A 97 -14.53 4.12 9.36
CA LEU A 97 -14.12 4.91 10.51
C LEU A 97 -13.58 6.29 10.09
N ALA A 98 -12.64 6.32 9.14
CA ALA A 98 -12.04 7.55 8.67
C ALA A 98 -13.07 8.52 8.07
N ARG A 99 -14.03 7.99 7.30
CA ARG A 99 -15.16 8.78 6.76
C ARG A 99 -16.11 9.27 7.85
N ALA A 100 -16.39 8.47 8.87
CA ALA A 100 -17.24 8.87 9.98
C ALA A 100 -16.62 10.00 10.80
N GLU A 101 -15.30 9.98 10.99
CA GLU A 101 -14.57 11.04 11.69
C GLU A 101 -14.38 12.32 10.84
N ASN A 102 -14.48 12.19 9.49
CA ASN A 102 -14.27 13.30 8.56
C ASN A 102 -15.40 13.34 7.50
N PRO A 103 -16.63 13.67 7.89
CA PRO A 103 -17.77 13.59 6.97
C PRO A 103 -17.61 14.57 5.80
N GLY A 104 -17.88 14.06 4.60
CA GLY A 104 -17.87 14.87 3.36
C GLY A 104 -16.50 15.04 2.73
N LEU A 105 -15.40 14.62 3.39
CA LEU A 105 -14.08 14.72 2.80
C LEU A 105 -13.81 13.56 1.81
N PRO A 106 -13.09 13.82 0.71
CA PRO A 106 -12.64 12.76 -0.19
C PRO A 106 -11.65 11.83 0.53
N LEU A 107 -11.74 10.52 0.23
CA LEU A 107 -10.85 9.50 0.75
C LEU A 107 -10.06 8.86 -0.39
N VAL A 108 -8.73 8.96 -0.30
CA VAL A 108 -7.79 8.29 -1.20
C VAL A 108 -7.21 7.07 -0.48
N LEU A 109 -7.31 5.89 -1.11
CA LEU A 109 -6.61 4.70 -0.64
C LEU A 109 -5.24 4.61 -1.32
N ILE A 110 -4.17 4.57 -0.54
CA ILE A 110 -2.83 4.28 -1.03
C ILE A 110 -2.37 2.92 -0.52
N GLY A 111 -1.96 2.03 -1.44
CA GLY A 111 -1.36 0.74 -1.11
C GLY A 111 0.06 0.63 -1.64
N HIS A 112 0.95 0.07 -0.82
CA HIS A 112 2.31 -0.29 -1.23
C HIS A 112 2.51 -1.80 -1.23
N SER A 113 3.13 -2.36 -2.28
CA SER A 113 3.53 -3.78 -2.35
C SER A 113 2.35 -4.73 -2.06
N MET A 114 2.41 -5.53 -0.99
CA MET A 114 1.29 -6.36 -0.52
C MET A 114 0.03 -5.51 -0.29
N GLY A 115 0.16 -4.35 0.33
CA GLY A 115 -0.95 -3.41 0.53
C GLY A 115 -1.54 -2.89 -0.79
N ALA A 116 -0.73 -2.77 -1.84
CA ALA A 116 -1.24 -2.44 -3.18
C ALA A 116 -2.04 -3.61 -3.77
N MET A 117 -1.64 -4.86 -3.51
CA MET A 117 -2.41 -6.04 -3.95
C MET A 117 -3.69 -6.20 -3.13
N PHE A 118 -3.67 -5.86 -1.84
CA PHE A 118 -4.90 -5.74 -1.03
C PHE A 118 -5.81 -4.62 -1.56
N ALA A 119 -5.25 -3.49 -1.96
CA ALA A 119 -6.02 -2.38 -2.53
C ALA A 119 -6.64 -2.73 -3.91
N GLN A 120 -5.99 -3.57 -4.71
CA GLN A 120 -6.58 -4.12 -5.93
C GLN A 120 -7.80 -5.01 -5.60
N ALA A 121 -7.71 -5.89 -4.60
CA ALA A 121 -8.84 -6.71 -4.15
C ALA A 121 -9.94 -5.85 -3.50
N TYR A 122 -9.55 -4.87 -2.70
CA TYR A 122 -10.46 -3.88 -2.10
C TYR A 122 -11.29 -3.14 -3.16
N LEU A 123 -10.67 -2.79 -4.27
CA LEU A 123 -11.35 -2.10 -5.36
C LEU A 123 -12.53 -2.90 -5.91
N LEU A 124 -12.41 -4.23 -5.98
CA LEU A 124 -13.47 -5.11 -6.46
C LEU A 124 -14.68 -5.18 -5.52
N GLU A 125 -14.46 -5.04 -4.21
CA GLU A 125 -15.47 -5.32 -3.18
C GLU A 125 -15.98 -4.04 -2.50
N HIS A 126 -15.14 -2.99 -2.41
CA HIS A 126 -15.36 -1.83 -1.56
C HIS A 126 -15.09 -0.48 -2.25
N SER A 127 -15.06 -0.43 -3.59
CA SER A 127 -14.74 0.79 -4.36
C SER A 127 -15.62 1.99 -4.02
N GLY A 128 -16.85 1.77 -3.56
CA GLY A 128 -17.74 2.85 -3.12
C GLY A 128 -17.28 3.61 -1.87
N LEU A 129 -16.28 3.10 -1.14
CA LEU A 129 -15.73 3.75 0.04
C LEU A 129 -14.56 4.70 -0.27
N ILE A 130 -14.06 4.75 -1.50
CA ILE A 130 -12.93 5.59 -1.90
C ILE A 130 -13.30 6.51 -3.07
N ASP A 131 -12.60 7.63 -3.15
CA ASP A 131 -12.75 8.61 -4.23
C ASP A 131 -11.60 8.55 -5.23
N ALA A 132 -10.45 8.00 -4.82
CA ALA A 132 -9.30 7.75 -5.66
C ALA A 132 -8.44 6.60 -5.11
N LEU A 133 -7.61 6.01 -5.97
CA LEU A 133 -6.70 4.90 -5.64
C LEU A 133 -5.27 5.26 -6.03
N VAL A 134 -4.33 4.97 -5.12
CA VAL A 134 -2.87 5.09 -5.39
C VAL A 134 -2.21 3.74 -5.15
N LEU A 135 -1.41 3.28 -6.11
CA LEU A 135 -0.69 2.01 -6.02
C LEU A 135 0.82 2.24 -6.19
N SER A 136 1.59 1.83 -5.18
CA SER A 136 3.05 1.91 -5.16
C SER A 136 3.66 0.51 -5.12
N GLY A 137 4.78 0.29 -5.82
CA GLY A 137 5.47 -1.00 -5.82
C GLY A 137 4.55 -2.17 -6.20
N THR A 138 3.61 -1.93 -7.11
CA THR A 138 2.55 -2.86 -7.47
C THR A 138 2.88 -3.68 -8.71
N THR A 139 2.11 -4.73 -8.94
CA THR A 139 2.15 -5.54 -10.17
C THR A 139 0.75 -6.08 -10.47
N GLY A 140 0.50 -6.43 -11.71
CA GLY A 140 -0.66 -7.21 -12.11
C GLY A 140 -0.48 -8.72 -11.85
N PRO A 141 -1.47 -9.54 -12.24
CA PRO A 141 -1.37 -10.99 -12.22
C PRO A 141 -0.17 -11.49 -13.04
N GLY A 142 0.46 -12.55 -12.59
CA GLY A 142 1.57 -13.17 -13.34
C GLY A 142 2.61 -13.86 -12.45
N PRO A 143 3.59 -14.51 -13.08
CA PRO A 143 4.62 -15.25 -12.36
C PRO A 143 5.54 -14.32 -11.57
N ARG A 144 6.13 -14.86 -10.51
CA ARG A 144 7.22 -14.19 -9.76
C ARG A 144 8.54 -14.42 -10.49
N LEU A 145 9.50 -13.52 -10.23
CA LEU A 145 10.87 -13.75 -10.70
C LEU A 145 11.48 -15.00 -10.03
N PRO A 146 12.10 -15.89 -10.79
CA PRO A 146 12.89 -16.98 -10.22
C PRO A 146 14.05 -16.43 -9.37
N GLY A 147 14.37 -17.11 -8.25
CA GLY A 147 15.47 -16.71 -7.37
C GLY A 147 15.14 -15.56 -6.39
N GLY A 148 13.93 -15.03 -6.43
CA GLY A 148 13.50 -13.96 -5.53
C GLY A 148 13.88 -12.54 -5.97
N PRO A 149 13.47 -11.51 -5.19
CA PRO A 149 13.60 -10.11 -5.62
C PRO A 149 15.03 -9.64 -5.89
N ASN A 150 16.01 -10.13 -5.10
CA ASN A 150 17.40 -9.72 -5.28
C ASN A 150 18.09 -10.36 -6.49
N SER A 151 17.47 -11.36 -7.14
CA SER A 151 18.10 -12.13 -8.22
C SER A 151 18.48 -11.30 -9.46
N ILE A 152 17.87 -10.12 -9.63
CA ILE A 152 18.16 -9.22 -10.74
C ILE A 152 19.33 -8.26 -10.46
N PHE A 153 19.80 -8.19 -9.22
CA PHE A 153 20.90 -7.29 -8.83
C PHE A 153 22.21 -8.07 -8.71
N PRO A 154 23.26 -7.67 -9.43
CA PRO A 154 24.57 -8.30 -9.28
C PRO A 154 25.17 -7.91 -7.92
N ASN A 155 25.66 -8.91 -7.18
CA ASN A 155 26.35 -8.72 -5.89
C ASN A 155 25.59 -7.83 -4.87
N PRO A 156 24.36 -8.18 -4.51
CA PRO A 156 23.61 -7.38 -3.53
C PRO A 156 24.36 -7.38 -2.19
N ARG A 157 24.40 -6.22 -1.51
CA ARG A 157 25.04 -6.03 -0.20
C ARG A 157 24.30 -6.79 0.90
N THR A 158 22.96 -6.83 0.80
CA THR A 158 22.06 -7.46 1.76
C THR A 158 20.97 -8.27 1.06
N ALA A 159 20.14 -8.98 1.83
CA ALA A 159 18.95 -9.67 1.32
C ALA A 159 17.83 -8.71 0.88
N TYR A 160 17.94 -7.42 1.17
CA TYR A 160 16.88 -6.43 1.01
C TYR A 160 17.26 -5.25 0.10
N ASP A 161 18.37 -5.31 -0.60
CA ASP A 161 18.80 -4.23 -1.50
C ASP A 161 17.80 -3.94 -2.62
N TRP A 162 16.95 -4.90 -2.94
CA TRP A 162 15.87 -4.73 -3.90
C TRP A 162 14.80 -3.70 -3.46
N LEU A 163 14.78 -3.31 -2.17
CA LEU A 163 13.83 -2.34 -1.64
C LEU A 163 14.14 -0.92 -2.13
N SER A 164 15.39 -0.49 -2.04
CA SER A 164 15.81 0.87 -2.37
C SER A 164 17.29 0.93 -2.74
N ARG A 165 17.67 1.95 -3.50
CA ARG A 165 19.08 2.35 -3.72
C ARG A 165 19.66 3.11 -2.53
N ASP A 166 18.80 3.66 -1.66
CA ASP A 166 19.23 4.31 -0.42
C ASP A 166 19.60 3.24 0.61
N GLU A 167 20.90 2.98 0.74
CA GLU A 167 21.41 1.97 1.67
C GLU A 167 21.04 2.23 3.11
N ALA A 168 20.90 3.50 3.52
CA ALA A 168 20.49 3.84 4.87
C ALA A 168 19.03 3.44 5.15
N GLU A 169 18.15 3.56 4.18
CA GLU A 169 16.76 3.08 4.31
C GLU A 169 16.69 1.55 4.34
N VAL A 170 17.52 0.86 3.57
CA VAL A 170 17.66 -0.61 3.65
C VAL A 170 18.16 -1.04 5.02
N ASP A 171 19.16 -0.34 5.56
CA ASP A 171 19.70 -0.64 6.90
C ASP A 171 18.69 -0.38 8.02
N LYS A 172 17.88 0.69 7.91
CA LYS A 172 16.74 0.93 8.83
C LYS A 172 15.73 -0.21 8.80
N TYR A 173 15.38 -0.71 7.59
CA TYR A 173 14.49 -1.86 7.44
C TYR A 173 15.03 -3.12 8.12
N ILE A 174 16.33 -3.42 7.93
CA ILE A 174 17.00 -4.58 8.52
C ILE A 174 17.09 -4.47 10.05
N ALA A 175 17.32 -3.28 10.57
CA ALA A 175 17.45 -3.03 12.00
C ALA A 175 16.09 -3.03 12.75
N ASP A 176 14.97 -2.92 12.05
CA ASP A 176 13.65 -2.88 12.65
C ASP A 176 13.13 -4.30 12.95
N PRO A 177 12.89 -4.68 14.22
CA PRO A 177 12.42 -6.02 14.58
C PRO A 177 11.00 -6.34 14.09
N LEU A 178 10.24 -5.34 13.63
CA LEU A 178 8.90 -5.51 13.04
C LEU A 178 8.95 -5.65 11.52
N CYS A 179 10.16 -5.58 10.92
CA CYS A 179 10.40 -5.72 9.50
C CYS A 179 11.05 -7.08 9.16
N GLY A 180 11.03 -7.48 7.88
CA GLY A 180 11.68 -8.71 7.41
C GLY A 180 11.04 -10.00 7.94
N ILE A 181 9.80 -9.97 8.34
CA ILE A 181 9.07 -11.09 8.96
C ILE A 181 8.83 -12.23 7.96
N GLN A 182 8.75 -13.45 8.49
CA GLN A 182 8.33 -14.63 7.73
C GLN A 182 6.84 -14.88 7.93
N PHE A 183 6.14 -15.18 6.83
CA PHE A 183 4.72 -15.50 6.87
C PHE A 183 4.50 -16.98 7.19
N SER A 184 3.44 -17.27 7.93
CA SER A 184 2.93 -18.64 8.05
C SER A 184 2.54 -19.17 6.66
N GLU A 185 2.61 -20.51 6.48
CA GLU A 185 2.21 -21.14 5.22
C GLU A 185 0.77 -20.80 4.84
N ALA A 186 -0.13 -20.77 5.82
CA ALA A 186 -1.54 -20.43 5.61
C ALA A 186 -1.71 -18.98 5.15
N SER A 187 -1.00 -18.03 5.76
CA SER A 187 -1.04 -16.62 5.38
C SER A 187 -0.49 -16.41 3.98
N MET A 188 0.64 -17.05 3.66
CA MET A 188 1.24 -16.97 2.33
C MET A 188 0.33 -17.60 1.26
N ALA A 189 -0.25 -18.76 1.52
CA ALA A 189 -1.18 -19.41 0.60
C ALA A 189 -2.42 -18.54 0.36
N SER A 190 -2.99 -17.97 1.41
CA SER A 190 -4.12 -17.05 1.34
C SER A 190 -3.80 -15.78 0.52
N PHE A 191 -2.61 -15.20 0.74
CA PHE A 191 -2.16 -14.03 -0.04
C PHE A 191 -1.96 -14.36 -1.52
N VAL A 192 -1.34 -15.52 -1.82
CA VAL A 192 -1.17 -15.97 -3.21
C VAL A 192 -2.52 -16.17 -3.88
N ALA A 193 -3.49 -16.79 -3.20
CA ALA A 193 -4.85 -16.94 -3.72
C ALA A 193 -5.52 -15.60 -4.01
N LEU A 194 -5.40 -14.62 -3.09
CA LEU A 194 -5.96 -13.29 -3.25
C LEU A 194 -5.38 -12.57 -4.49
N ARG A 195 -4.05 -12.53 -4.60
CA ARG A 195 -3.37 -11.84 -5.73
C ARG A 195 -3.55 -12.52 -7.08
N SER A 196 -3.98 -13.78 -7.08
CA SER A 196 -4.27 -14.53 -8.30
C SER A 196 -5.71 -14.33 -8.78
N ARG A 197 -6.50 -13.51 -8.09
CA ARG A 197 -7.85 -13.14 -8.56
C ARG A 197 -7.75 -12.46 -9.91
N GLU A 198 -8.69 -12.78 -10.76
CA GLU A 198 -8.78 -12.17 -12.07
C GLU A 198 -9.11 -10.68 -11.94
N LEU A 199 -8.34 -9.85 -12.62
CA LEU A 199 -8.60 -8.43 -12.82
C LEU A 199 -9.05 -8.21 -14.26
N SER A 200 -10.24 -8.73 -14.60
CA SER A 200 -10.85 -8.50 -15.91
C SER A 200 -11.76 -7.27 -15.89
N VAL A 201 -12.14 -6.80 -17.06
CA VAL A 201 -13.12 -5.72 -17.22
C VAL A 201 -14.46 -6.09 -16.57
N GLU A 202 -14.84 -7.37 -16.64
CA GLU A 202 -16.05 -7.92 -16.02
C GLU A 202 -15.97 -7.91 -14.51
N ALA A 203 -14.83 -8.30 -13.94
CA ALA A 203 -14.60 -8.25 -12.48
C ALA A 203 -14.66 -6.82 -11.95
N LEU A 204 -14.27 -5.84 -12.77
CA LEU A 204 -14.26 -4.41 -12.43
C LEU A 204 -15.58 -3.69 -12.78
N ALA A 205 -16.59 -4.39 -13.28
CA ALA A 205 -17.84 -3.76 -13.75
C ALA A 205 -18.60 -2.98 -12.66
N GLY A 206 -18.42 -3.36 -11.38
CA GLY A 206 -18.99 -2.64 -10.23
C GLY A 206 -18.21 -1.40 -9.77
N VAL A 207 -17.03 -1.16 -10.32
CA VAL A 207 -16.20 -0.02 -9.96
C VAL A 207 -16.70 1.24 -10.66
N LYS A 208 -16.74 2.37 -9.93
CA LYS A 208 -17.14 3.66 -10.48
C LYS A 208 -16.29 4.03 -11.70
N ARG A 209 -16.94 4.23 -12.84
CA ARG A 209 -16.24 4.72 -14.05
C ARG A 209 -15.61 6.09 -13.80
N GLY A 210 -14.42 6.29 -14.34
CA GLY A 210 -13.68 7.53 -14.14
C GLY A 210 -12.98 7.62 -12.79
N LEU A 211 -13.04 6.57 -11.93
CA LEU A 211 -12.29 6.57 -10.67
C LEU A 211 -10.81 6.88 -10.95
N PRO A 212 -10.24 7.93 -10.34
CA PRO A 212 -8.83 8.26 -10.52
C PRO A 212 -7.93 7.19 -9.91
N VAL A 213 -6.94 6.73 -10.67
CA VAL A 213 -5.93 5.76 -10.22
C VAL A 213 -4.55 6.30 -10.56
N TYR A 214 -3.68 6.42 -9.55
CA TYR A 214 -2.28 6.73 -9.71
C TYR A 214 -1.42 5.51 -9.42
N VAL A 215 -0.61 5.11 -10.37
CA VAL A 215 0.37 4.03 -10.21
C VAL A 215 1.75 4.63 -10.31
N PHE A 216 2.56 4.53 -9.26
CA PHE A 216 3.94 4.97 -9.29
C PHE A 216 4.88 3.84 -8.84
N VAL A 217 5.95 3.65 -9.60
CA VAL A 217 6.86 2.50 -9.44
C VAL A 217 8.27 2.86 -9.87
N GLY A 218 9.25 2.10 -9.40
CA GLY A 218 10.59 2.09 -9.99
C GLY A 218 10.63 1.18 -11.23
N ASP A 219 11.40 1.57 -12.25
CA ASP A 219 11.56 0.75 -13.45
C ASP A 219 12.55 -0.43 -13.25
N GLU A 220 13.31 -0.41 -12.15
CA GLU A 220 14.15 -1.53 -11.71
C GLU A 220 13.50 -2.35 -10.56
N ASP A 221 12.20 -2.13 -10.26
CA ASP A 221 11.49 -2.91 -9.26
C ASP A 221 11.31 -4.37 -9.73
N PRO A 222 11.86 -5.36 -9.00
CA PRO A 222 11.72 -6.77 -9.34
C PRO A 222 10.29 -7.30 -9.22
N ILE A 223 9.47 -6.67 -8.39
CA ILE A 223 8.09 -7.11 -8.15
C ILE A 223 7.21 -6.88 -9.38
N ASN A 224 7.42 -5.77 -10.09
CA ASN A 224 6.71 -5.44 -11.33
C ASN A 224 7.44 -5.96 -12.59
N ARG A 225 8.52 -6.72 -12.42
CA ARG A 225 9.33 -7.29 -13.51
C ARG A 225 9.82 -6.21 -14.48
N ARG A 226 10.35 -5.13 -13.97
CA ARG A 226 10.80 -3.99 -14.77
C ARG A 226 9.69 -3.48 -15.71
N LEU A 227 8.53 -3.19 -15.11
CA LEU A 227 7.30 -2.66 -15.73
C LEU A 227 6.45 -3.70 -16.50
N GLU A 228 6.99 -4.82 -16.98
CA GLU A 228 6.22 -5.83 -17.73
C GLU A 228 5.00 -6.36 -16.94
N GLY A 229 5.14 -6.44 -15.62
CA GLY A 229 4.08 -6.91 -14.74
C GLY A 229 2.89 -5.94 -14.60
N LEU A 230 3.05 -4.70 -15.02
CA LEU A 230 2.00 -3.67 -14.89
C LEU A 230 1.03 -3.67 -16.06
N GLU A 231 1.46 -4.12 -17.24
CA GLU A 231 0.66 -4.04 -18.46
C GLU A 231 -0.75 -4.65 -18.31
N PRO A 232 -0.92 -5.89 -17.78
CA PRO A 232 -2.24 -6.47 -17.60
C PRO A 232 -3.12 -5.67 -16.63
N LEU A 233 -2.54 -5.13 -15.54
CA LEU A 233 -3.24 -4.33 -14.56
C LEU A 233 -3.76 -3.02 -15.18
N ILE A 234 -2.88 -2.29 -15.86
CA ILE A 234 -3.21 -1.01 -16.49
C ILE A 234 -4.24 -1.19 -17.59
N ALA A 235 -4.10 -2.26 -18.42
CA ALA A 235 -5.05 -2.59 -19.47
C ALA A 235 -6.45 -2.89 -18.91
N ALA A 236 -6.55 -3.70 -17.84
CA ALA A 236 -7.80 -4.02 -17.18
C ALA A 236 -8.49 -2.78 -16.60
N TYR A 237 -7.74 -1.92 -15.90
CA TYR A 237 -8.29 -0.70 -15.31
C TYR A 237 -8.78 0.29 -16.37
N ARG A 238 -7.99 0.54 -17.42
CA ARG A 238 -8.41 1.40 -18.53
C ARG A 238 -9.60 0.81 -19.31
N GLY A 239 -9.60 -0.50 -19.52
CA GLY A 239 -10.71 -1.21 -20.15
C GLY A 239 -12.02 -1.10 -19.36
N ALA A 240 -11.94 -1.09 -18.05
CA ALA A 240 -13.08 -0.86 -17.15
C ALA A 240 -13.49 0.64 -17.05
N GLY A 241 -12.75 1.53 -17.70
CA GLY A 241 -13.06 2.96 -17.74
C GLY A 241 -12.56 3.74 -16.54
N LEU A 242 -11.54 3.25 -15.82
CA LEU A 242 -10.86 4.00 -14.77
C LEU A 242 -9.88 5.01 -15.39
N SER A 243 -9.66 6.15 -14.70
CA SER A 243 -8.72 7.18 -15.12
C SER A 243 -7.32 6.89 -14.58
N VAL A 244 -6.48 6.21 -15.37
CA VAL A 244 -5.17 5.71 -14.91
C VAL A 244 -4.03 6.59 -15.35
N THR A 245 -3.30 7.14 -14.36
CA THR A 245 -2.00 7.79 -14.49
C THR A 245 -0.91 6.84 -14.05
N LEU A 246 0.07 6.55 -14.91
CA LEU A 246 1.24 5.72 -14.60
C LEU A 246 2.50 6.60 -14.61
N LYS A 247 3.28 6.53 -13.54
CA LYS A 247 4.59 7.17 -13.41
C LYS A 247 5.65 6.11 -13.07
N ALA A 248 6.60 5.91 -13.97
CA ALA A 248 7.79 5.12 -13.72
C ALA A 248 8.98 6.04 -13.42
N TYR A 249 9.77 5.71 -12.41
CA TYR A 249 10.96 6.47 -12.02
C TYR A 249 12.23 5.72 -12.42
N PRO A 250 13.10 6.34 -13.24
CA PRO A 250 14.30 5.69 -13.74
C PRO A 250 15.27 5.24 -12.63
N GLY A 251 15.72 4.00 -12.71
CA GLY A 251 16.60 3.37 -11.74
C GLY A 251 15.96 3.08 -10.39
N GLY A 252 14.72 3.51 -10.17
CA GLY A 252 14.02 3.29 -8.91
C GLY A 252 13.74 1.81 -8.66
N ARG A 253 13.89 1.41 -7.40
CA ARG A 253 13.57 0.06 -6.91
C ARG A 253 12.16 0.01 -6.34
N HIS A 254 11.92 -0.86 -5.38
CA HIS A 254 10.58 -1.19 -4.90
C HIS A 254 9.92 -0.10 -4.04
N GLU A 255 10.65 0.45 -3.06
CA GLU A 255 10.13 1.42 -2.09
C GLU A 255 10.36 2.87 -2.55
N MET A 256 9.58 3.34 -3.51
CA MET A 256 9.78 4.66 -4.11
C MET A 256 9.69 5.83 -3.11
N LEU A 257 8.94 5.68 -2.02
CA LEU A 257 8.86 6.70 -0.94
C LEU A 257 10.11 6.73 -0.07
N ASN A 258 10.97 5.71 -0.15
CA ASN A 258 12.24 5.57 0.55
C ASN A 258 13.43 5.54 -0.42
N GLU A 259 13.24 5.94 -1.68
CA GLU A 259 14.27 5.96 -2.70
C GLU A 259 15.18 7.19 -2.63
N THR A 260 16.32 7.15 -3.31
CA THR A 260 17.26 8.29 -3.38
C THR A 260 16.64 9.54 -3.99
N ASN A 261 15.61 9.40 -4.81
CA ASN A 261 14.84 10.49 -5.42
C ASN A 261 13.43 10.66 -4.80
N ARG A 262 13.24 10.24 -3.54
CA ARG A 262 11.94 10.31 -2.84
C ARG A 262 11.30 11.70 -2.82
N GLU A 263 12.09 12.76 -2.85
CA GLU A 263 11.55 14.13 -2.89
C GLU A 263 10.75 14.39 -4.17
N ASP A 264 11.24 13.91 -5.33
CA ASP A 264 10.51 14.00 -6.60
C ASP A 264 9.24 13.13 -6.57
N VAL A 265 9.35 11.93 -6.00
CA VAL A 265 8.22 10.99 -5.87
C VAL A 265 7.11 11.59 -5.01
N VAL A 266 7.46 12.14 -3.86
CA VAL A 266 6.49 12.75 -2.93
C VAL A 266 5.88 14.01 -3.52
N ARG A 267 6.68 14.86 -4.21
CA ARG A 267 6.18 16.03 -4.92
C ARG A 267 5.13 15.64 -5.99
N ASP A 268 5.45 14.65 -6.82
CA ASP A 268 4.55 14.18 -7.88
C ASP A 268 3.29 13.53 -7.31
N LEU A 269 3.42 12.75 -6.22
CA LEU A 269 2.29 12.19 -5.47
C LEU A 269 1.38 13.30 -4.92
N LEU A 270 1.98 14.32 -4.28
CA LEU A 270 1.22 15.43 -3.72
C LEU A 270 0.49 16.21 -4.80
N ALA A 271 1.16 16.54 -5.89
CA ALA A 271 0.53 17.23 -7.01
C ALA A 271 -0.65 16.43 -7.60
N TRP A 272 -0.51 15.10 -7.68
CA TRP A 272 -1.61 14.25 -8.13
C TRP A 272 -2.77 14.21 -7.13
N LEU A 273 -2.47 14.08 -5.84
CA LEU A 273 -3.49 14.09 -4.77
C LEU A 273 -4.29 15.40 -4.79
N GLU A 274 -3.61 16.55 -4.88
CA GLU A 274 -4.24 17.87 -4.91
C GLU A 274 -5.16 18.08 -6.13
N ALA A 275 -4.85 17.44 -7.25
CA ALA A 275 -5.66 17.51 -8.47
C ALA A 275 -6.91 16.61 -8.41
N HIS A 276 -6.99 15.68 -7.45
CA HIS A 276 -8.05 14.66 -7.40
C HIS A 276 -8.81 14.62 -6.06
N THR A 277 -8.56 15.61 -5.17
CA THR A 277 -9.25 15.81 -3.88
C THR A 277 -9.70 17.30 -3.64
#